data_4afede17a3ed5c376e4558d744e4dc7d
#
_entry.id   4afede17a3ed5c376e4558d744e4dc7d
#
_cell.length_a   1.000
_cell.length_b   1.000
_cell.length_c   1.000
_cell.angle_alpha   90.00
_cell.angle_beta   90.00
_cell.angle_gamma   90.00
#
_symmetry.space_group_name_H-M   'P 1'
#
loop_
_entity.id
_entity.type
_entity.pdbx_description
1 polymer ?
#
loop_
_entity_poly.entity_id
_entity_poly.type
_entity_poly.pdbx_seq_one_letter_code
_entity_poly.pdbx_strand_id
1 'polypeptide(L)'
;MFKRYLSAELLRSRGSALQWLPLLAIPLVVMTVLFSSFASSAKDATGVLGWQSMFITGMYAPLITLFATVPEHREARTRSGGTLWRRVNPHYEQASRFLVILTSLAAFHLLNFGVSWAVVALQGRANHQLLLVAGVYSFLGAIGIAGLAAASARRCGLAAALVAGIVWQVVSVLPSIVEGNAWWAFPPAWPLRLLLPALRIHQNSVPLNPGDPLLQESPVPAAVLCLLLAVVGACAAILTPRRTRPLSLLRRAETPATTAAPTTAAGTWTPAVIPRAAARSRLLGAVRGLHRAALSPAPIACLALTALALVFLSAIYPPSYVEGFFLFLLLPVGAGTLPVMVWPLLAPSWPLSYIESRYSPIALLLWLFGTVVIVCSAASFAMVCSGVSATAAATQLPLAVGVGFAITVVSLVIVLLLGILSALAFTIRRHDSLRNPRR
;
A
#
# COMPACT_ATOMS: atom_id res chain seq x y z
N MET A 1 -1.17 -25.84 -22.21
CA MET A 1 -2.12 -24.70 -22.11
C MET A 1 -1.75 -23.71 -21.02
N PHE A 2 -1.54 -24.12 -19.77
CA PHE A 2 -1.22 -23.23 -18.63
C PHE A 2 -0.03 -22.29 -18.87
N LYS A 3 1.07 -22.74 -19.47
CA LYS A 3 2.23 -21.91 -19.81
C LYS A 3 1.87 -20.63 -20.62
N ARG A 4 0.89 -20.73 -21.53
CA ARG A 4 0.44 -19.56 -22.33
C ARG A 4 -0.28 -18.51 -21.46
N TYR A 5 -1.09 -18.96 -20.50
CA TYR A 5 -1.76 -18.05 -19.54
C TYR A 5 -0.74 -17.38 -18.63
N LEU A 6 0.22 -18.14 -18.13
CA LEU A 6 1.29 -17.59 -17.28
C LEU A 6 2.14 -16.56 -18.04
N SER A 7 2.56 -16.86 -19.28
CA SER A 7 3.31 -15.91 -20.11
C SER A 7 2.51 -14.64 -20.39
N ALA A 8 1.21 -14.78 -20.66
CA ALA A 8 0.33 -13.63 -20.87
C ALA A 8 0.20 -12.77 -19.62
N GLU A 9 0.06 -13.39 -18.43
CA GLU A 9 -0.05 -12.65 -17.18
C GLU A 9 1.29 -11.99 -16.78
N LEU A 10 2.41 -12.64 -17.02
CA LEU A 10 3.75 -12.04 -16.86
C LEU A 10 3.92 -10.80 -17.76
N LEU A 11 3.48 -10.88 -19.02
CA LEU A 11 3.50 -9.72 -19.93
C LEU A 11 2.59 -8.59 -19.43
N ARG A 12 1.40 -8.91 -18.92
CA ARG A 12 0.48 -7.94 -18.34
C ARG A 12 1.00 -7.30 -17.05
N SER A 13 1.82 -8.03 -16.29
CA SER A 13 2.42 -7.51 -15.06
C SER A 13 3.58 -6.56 -15.33
N ARG A 14 4.23 -6.66 -16.50
CA ARG A 14 5.31 -5.76 -16.90
C ARG A 14 4.80 -4.32 -16.99
N GLY A 15 5.47 -3.40 -16.29
CA GLY A 15 5.07 -1.99 -16.18
C GLY A 15 3.83 -1.73 -15.33
N SER A 16 3.25 -2.75 -14.70
CA SER A 16 2.17 -2.58 -13.72
C SER A 16 2.73 -2.32 -12.32
N ALA A 17 1.89 -1.81 -11.42
CA ALA A 17 2.28 -1.59 -10.03
C ALA A 17 2.80 -2.87 -9.34
N LEU A 18 2.28 -4.05 -9.70
CA LEU A 18 2.70 -5.34 -9.13
C LEU A 18 4.21 -5.61 -9.32
N GLN A 19 4.80 -5.14 -10.43
CA GLN A 19 6.23 -5.29 -10.70
C GLN A 19 7.08 -4.48 -9.72
N TRP A 20 6.57 -3.34 -9.24
CA TRP A 20 7.30 -2.40 -8.40
C TRP A 20 7.04 -2.60 -6.90
N LEU A 21 5.95 -3.28 -6.54
CA LEU A 21 5.60 -3.55 -5.15
C LEU A 21 6.72 -4.22 -4.33
N PRO A 22 7.53 -5.18 -4.86
CA PRO A 22 8.65 -5.75 -4.10
C PRO A 22 9.65 -4.71 -3.60
N LEU A 23 9.78 -3.56 -4.30
CA LEU A 23 10.68 -2.48 -3.87
C LEU A 23 10.23 -1.80 -2.57
N LEU A 24 9.00 -2.03 -2.10
CA LEU A 24 8.56 -1.63 -0.76
C LEU A 24 9.38 -2.30 0.35
N ALA A 25 10.11 -3.37 0.05
CA ALA A 25 11.09 -3.95 0.97
C ALA A 25 12.28 -3.02 1.24
N ILE A 26 12.67 -2.16 0.28
CA ILE A 26 13.84 -1.30 0.41
C ILE A 26 13.73 -0.36 1.62
N PRO A 27 12.68 0.46 1.77
CA PRO A 27 12.56 1.31 2.96
C PRO A 27 12.51 0.50 4.26
N LEU A 28 11.89 -0.70 4.27
CA LEU A 28 11.87 -1.56 5.45
C LEU A 28 13.28 -2.05 5.81
N VAL A 29 14.06 -2.49 4.83
CA VAL A 29 15.45 -2.93 5.02
C VAL A 29 16.32 -1.76 5.48
N VAL A 30 16.23 -0.61 4.81
CA VAL A 30 16.99 0.58 5.18
C VAL A 30 16.70 0.99 6.63
N MET A 31 15.42 1.04 6.99
CA MET A 31 15.01 1.33 8.36
C MET A 31 15.55 0.28 9.33
N THR A 32 15.39 -1.00 9.03
CA THR A 32 15.88 -2.11 9.86
C THR A 32 17.39 -2.02 10.07
N VAL A 33 18.17 -1.78 9.02
CA VAL A 33 19.63 -1.69 9.08
C VAL A 33 20.08 -0.43 9.83
N LEU A 34 19.50 0.73 9.53
CA LEU A 34 19.86 1.99 10.19
C LEU A 34 19.57 1.91 11.69
N PHE A 35 18.37 1.53 12.08
CA PHE A 35 18.00 1.48 13.50
C PHE A 35 18.74 0.40 14.26
N SER A 36 19.01 -0.76 13.64
CA SER A 36 19.86 -1.77 14.28
C SER A 36 21.28 -1.27 14.53
N SER A 37 21.79 -0.38 13.67
CA SER A 37 23.13 0.21 13.83
C SER A 37 23.17 1.24 14.96
N PHE A 38 22.07 1.98 15.17
CA PHE A 38 21.98 2.98 16.23
C PHE A 38 21.57 2.39 17.59
N ALA A 39 20.72 1.36 17.59
CA ALA A 39 20.12 0.82 18.82
C ALA A 39 20.91 -0.32 19.47
N SER A 40 21.90 -0.91 18.79
CA SER A 40 22.55 -2.11 19.29
C SER A 40 24.04 -1.96 19.50
N SER A 41 24.44 -1.87 20.77
CA SER A 41 25.68 -2.47 21.27
C SER A 41 25.61 -4.02 21.28
N ALA A 42 24.50 -4.61 20.86
CA ALA A 42 24.24 -6.05 20.90
C ALA A 42 25.09 -6.79 19.84
N LYS A 43 25.82 -7.81 20.30
CA LYS A 43 26.63 -8.70 19.44
C LYS A 43 25.79 -9.70 18.64
N ASP A 44 24.46 -9.64 18.74
CA ASP A 44 23.50 -10.56 18.11
C ASP A 44 22.50 -9.85 17.19
N ALA A 45 21.65 -10.61 16.53
CA ALA A 45 20.63 -10.12 15.59
C ALA A 45 19.36 -9.59 16.28
N THR A 46 19.28 -9.53 17.61
CA THR A 46 18.05 -9.22 18.37
C THR A 46 17.48 -7.86 18.00
N GLY A 47 18.30 -6.84 17.83
CA GLY A 47 17.84 -5.50 17.42
C GLY A 47 17.20 -5.51 16.02
N VAL A 48 17.78 -6.24 15.07
CA VAL A 48 17.24 -6.38 13.71
C VAL A 48 15.93 -7.17 13.70
N LEU A 49 15.87 -8.26 14.47
CA LEU A 49 14.65 -9.06 14.65
C LEU A 49 13.53 -8.20 15.27
N GLY A 50 13.85 -7.36 16.26
CA GLY A 50 12.93 -6.43 16.89
C GLY A 50 12.33 -5.44 15.88
N TRP A 51 13.11 -4.92 14.93
CA TRP A 51 12.60 -4.04 13.87
C TRP A 51 11.75 -4.78 12.84
N GLN A 52 12.15 -6.00 12.47
CA GLN A 52 11.33 -6.85 11.59
C GLN A 52 9.99 -7.20 12.25
N SER A 53 9.94 -7.27 13.59
CA SER A 53 8.70 -7.51 14.30
C SER A 53 7.66 -6.43 14.07
N MET A 54 8.05 -5.15 13.98
CA MET A 54 7.12 -4.05 13.70
C MET A 54 6.44 -4.21 12.32
N PHE A 55 7.17 -4.69 11.32
CA PHE A 55 6.56 -5.05 10.03
C PHE A 55 5.56 -6.19 10.20
N ILE A 56 5.94 -7.26 10.89
CA ILE A 56 5.13 -8.47 11.05
C ILE A 56 3.87 -8.17 11.89
N THR A 57 3.99 -7.46 13.00
CA THR A 57 2.86 -7.19 13.89
C THR A 57 1.99 -6.03 13.41
N GLY A 58 2.56 -5.05 12.68
CA GLY A 58 1.84 -3.83 12.28
C GLY A 58 1.28 -3.84 10.87
N MET A 59 1.99 -4.37 9.87
CA MET A 59 1.68 -4.14 8.46
C MET A 59 1.61 -5.40 7.60
N TYR A 60 1.88 -6.56 8.13
CA TYR A 60 2.04 -7.80 7.38
C TYR A 60 0.82 -8.13 6.52
N ALA A 61 -0.36 -8.33 7.14
CA ALA A 61 -1.55 -8.70 6.39
C ALA A 61 -2.07 -7.60 5.46
N PRO A 62 -2.11 -6.31 5.84
CA PRO A 62 -2.44 -5.22 4.92
C PRO A 62 -1.55 -5.14 3.69
N LEU A 63 -0.23 -5.31 3.86
CA LEU A 63 0.71 -5.25 2.76
C LEU A 63 0.52 -6.44 1.80
N ILE A 64 0.40 -7.66 2.31
CA ILE A 64 0.11 -8.84 1.49
C ILE A 64 -1.21 -8.67 0.73
N THR A 65 -2.23 -8.12 1.40
CA THR A 65 -3.52 -7.81 0.79
C THR A 65 -3.36 -6.82 -0.37
N LEU A 66 -2.52 -5.80 -0.22
CA LEU A 66 -2.21 -4.86 -1.28
C LEU A 66 -1.62 -5.57 -2.52
N PHE A 67 -0.63 -6.45 -2.34
CA PHE A 67 -0.05 -7.24 -3.44
C PHE A 67 -1.11 -8.07 -4.18
N ALA A 68 -2.01 -8.69 -3.44
CA ALA A 68 -3.04 -9.55 -4.01
C ALA A 68 -4.15 -8.76 -4.72
N THR A 69 -4.49 -7.57 -4.22
CA THR A 69 -5.63 -6.79 -4.71
C THR A 69 -5.31 -5.90 -5.91
N VAL A 70 -4.06 -5.44 -6.05
CA VAL A 70 -3.63 -4.58 -7.16
C VAL A 70 -3.89 -5.20 -8.54
N PRO A 71 -3.52 -6.46 -8.83
CA PRO A 71 -3.81 -7.10 -10.11
C PRO A 71 -5.32 -7.26 -10.35
N GLU A 72 -6.08 -7.59 -9.31
CA GLU A 72 -7.53 -7.75 -9.42
C GLU A 72 -8.22 -6.40 -9.71
N HIS A 73 -7.74 -5.32 -9.12
CA HIS A 73 -8.22 -3.97 -9.42
C HIS A 73 -7.88 -3.54 -10.85
N ARG A 74 -6.66 -3.82 -11.33
CA ARG A 74 -6.25 -3.60 -12.72
C ARG A 74 -7.23 -4.26 -13.69
N GLU A 75 -7.51 -5.54 -13.49
CA GLU A 75 -8.46 -6.28 -14.33
C GLU A 75 -9.88 -5.71 -14.24
N ALA A 76 -10.30 -5.21 -13.08
CA ALA A 76 -11.60 -4.55 -12.93
C ALA A 76 -11.68 -3.27 -13.77
N ARG A 77 -10.63 -2.44 -13.75
CA ARG A 77 -10.57 -1.18 -14.53
C ARG A 77 -10.52 -1.42 -16.03
N THR A 78 -9.74 -2.40 -16.47
CA THR A 78 -9.56 -2.70 -17.89
C THR A 78 -10.68 -3.58 -18.47
N ARG A 79 -11.73 -3.88 -17.70
CA ARG A 79 -12.80 -4.82 -18.08
C ARG A 79 -12.20 -6.13 -18.64
N SER A 80 -11.22 -6.66 -17.93
CA SER A 80 -10.46 -7.86 -18.27
C SER A 80 -9.69 -7.76 -19.60
N GLY A 81 -9.27 -6.54 -19.98
CA GLY A 81 -8.46 -6.32 -21.18
C GLY A 81 -9.08 -6.79 -22.48
N GLY A 82 -10.41 -6.79 -22.57
CA GLY A 82 -11.14 -7.33 -23.71
C GLY A 82 -11.22 -8.87 -23.75
N THR A 83 -10.75 -9.56 -22.71
CA THR A 83 -10.84 -11.04 -22.63
C THR A 83 -12.28 -11.55 -22.43
N LEU A 84 -13.23 -10.67 -22.05
CA LEU A 84 -14.64 -10.99 -21.97
C LEU A 84 -15.22 -11.55 -23.28
N TRP A 85 -14.61 -11.18 -24.42
CA TRP A 85 -15.01 -11.62 -25.76
C TRP A 85 -14.30 -12.89 -26.21
N ARG A 86 -13.32 -13.39 -25.46
CA ARG A 86 -12.56 -14.60 -25.76
C ARG A 86 -12.99 -15.73 -24.84
N ARG A 87 -13.10 -16.94 -25.38
CA ARG A 87 -13.27 -18.15 -24.57
C ARG A 87 -11.98 -18.46 -23.82
N VAL A 88 -11.81 -17.85 -22.64
CA VAL A 88 -10.66 -18.04 -21.76
C VAL A 88 -11.11 -18.91 -20.59
N ASN A 89 -10.30 -19.91 -20.23
CA ASN A 89 -10.60 -20.70 -19.04
C ASN A 89 -10.30 -19.85 -17.78
N PRO A 90 -11.31 -19.50 -16.98
CA PRO A 90 -11.13 -18.60 -15.84
C PRO A 90 -10.20 -19.17 -14.77
N HIS A 91 -10.18 -20.48 -14.58
CA HIS A 91 -9.32 -21.12 -13.57
C HIS A 91 -7.85 -20.99 -13.93
N TYR A 92 -7.48 -21.21 -15.20
CA TYR A 92 -6.08 -21.03 -15.64
C TYR A 92 -5.65 -19.57 -15.60
N GLU A 93 -6.54 -18.64 -15.92
CA GLU A 93 -6.27 -17.21 -15.82
C GLU A 93 -6.03 -16.80 -14.35
N GLN A 94 -6.90 -17.24 -13.44
CA GLN A 94 -6.80 -16.93 -12.02
C GLN A 94 -5.59 -17.60 -11.37
N ALA A 95 -5.30 -18.86 -11.70
CA ALA A 95 -4.13 -19.56 -11.22
C ALA A 95 -2.82 -18.90 -11.70
N SER A 96 -2.75 -18.49 -12.96
CA SER A 96 -1.56 -17.80 -13.48
C SER A 96 -1.36 -16.43 -12.82
N ARG A 97 -2.44 -15.68 -12.58
CA ARG A 97 -2.39 -14.40 -11.85
C ARG A 97 -1.94 -14.60 -10.41
N PHE A 98 -2.51 -15.58 -9.72
CA PHE A 98 -2.12 -15.90 -8.36
C PHE A 98 -0.64 -16.29 -8.26
N LEU A 99 -0.13 -17.09 -9.21
CA LEU A 99 1.29 -17.43 -9.25
C LEU A 99 2.18 -16.19 -9.45
N VAL A 100 1.79 -15.23 -10.29
CA VAL A 100 2.53 -13.98 -10.46
C VAL A 100 2.49 -13.11 -9.19
N ILE A 101 1.36 -13.10 -8.46
CA ILE A 101 1.29 -12.46 -7.13
C ILE A 101 2.27 -13.12 -6.17
N LEU A 102 2.29 -14.45 -6.09
CA LEU A 102 3.21 -15.18 -5.22
C LEU A 102 4.67 -14.94 -5.58
N THR A 103 5.01 -14.84 -6.87
CA THR A 103 6.36 -14.49 -7.33
C THR A 103 6.76 -13.08 -6.84
N SER A 104 5.85 -12.13 -6.95
CA SER A 104 6.09 -10.75 -6.46
C SER A 104 6.24 -10.72 -4.93
N LEU A 105 5.41 -11.46 -4.19
CA LEU A 105 5.54 -11.60 -2.73
C LEU A 105 6.85 -12.31 -2.33
N ALA A 106 7.24 -13.37 -3.04
CA ALA A 106 8.52 -14.05 -2.81
C ALA A 106 9.70 -13.08 -3.00
N ALA A 107 9.68 -12.27 -4.06
CA ALA A 107 10.68 -11.25 -4.30
C ALA A 107 10.71 -10.20 -3.16
N PHE A 108 9.54 -9.77 -2.68
CA PHE A 108 9.45 -8.87 -1.53
C PHE A 108 10.07 -9.48 -0.26
N HIS A 109 9.70 -10.72 0.10
CA HIS A 109 10.25 -11.38 1.30
C HIS A 109 11.74 -11.65 1.17
N LEU A 110 12.20 -12.04 -0.02
CA LEU A 110 13.63 -12.23 -0.30
C LEU A 110 14.41 -10.93 -0.15
N LEU A 111 13.90 -9.83 -0.68
CA LEU A 111 14.53 -8.51 -0.50
C LEU A 111 14.50 -8.08 0.96
N ASN A 112 13.37 -8.21 1.67
CA ASN A 112 13.25 -7.74 3.05
C ASN A 112 14.11 -8.56 4.00
N PHE A 113 13.94 -9.87 4.04
CA PHE A 113 14.62 -10.74 4.99
C PHE A 113 15.99 -11.18 4.50
N GLY A 114 16.15 -11.45 3.19
CA GLY A 114 17.42 -11.89 2.62
C GLY A 114 18.49 -10.81 2.65
N VAL A 115 18.15 -9.56 2.30
CA VAL A 115 19.10 -8.45 2.38
C VAL A 115 19.41 -8.12 3.84
N SER A 116 18.42 -8.11 4.74
CA SER A 116 18.63 -7.92 6.18
C SER A 116 19.56 -9.01 6.76
N TRP A 117 19.35 -10.26 6.37
CA TRP A 117 20.22 -11.37 6.71
C TRP A 117 21.65 -11.17 6.22
N ALA A 118 21.82 -10.81 4.94
CA ALA A 118 23.16 -10.62 4.36
C ALA A 118 23.94 -9.53 5.09
N VAL A 119 23.30 -8.40 5.41
CA VAL A 119 23.94 -7.32 6.17
C VAL A 119 24.37 -7.77 7.56
N VAL A 120 23.49 -8.47 8.28
CA VAL A 120 23.76 -8.94 9.65
C VAL A 120 24.82 -10.05 9.67
N ALA A 121 24.82 -10.92 8.66
CA ALA A 121 25.82 -11.98 8.48
C ALA A 121 27.20 -11.39 8.17
N LEU A 122 27.28 -10.36 7.29
CA LEU A 122 28.53 -9.63 7.00
C LEU A 122 29.07 -8.89 8.22
N GLN A 123 28.21 -8.47 9.15
CA GLN A 123 28.61 -7.88 10.42
C GLN A 123 29.06 -8.93 11.45
N GLY A 124 29.01 -10.21 11.13
CA GLY A 124 29.41 -11.31 12.03
C GLY A 124 28.52 -11.47 13.26
N ARG A 125 27.27 -10.94 13.24
CA ARG A 125 26.37 -11.02 14.39
C ARG A 125 25.82 -12.44 14.57
N ALA A 126 25.72 -12.89 15.81
CA ALA A 126 25.14 -14.19 16.15
C ALA A 126 23.64 -14.25 15.78
N ASN A 127 23.11 -15.44 15.59
CA ASN A 127 21.69 -15.70 15.31
C ASN A 127 21.13 -15.06 14.02
N HIS A 128 21.98 -14.61 13.09
CA HIS A 128 21.54 -14.04 11.80
C HIS A 128 20.66 -15.00 11.00
N GLN A 129 20.81 -16.32 11.15
CA GLN A 129 20.01 -17.34 10.45
C GLN A 129 18.50 -17.25 10.77
N LEU A 130 18.14 -16.72 11.95
CA LEU A 130 16.72 -16.54 12.32
C LEU A 130 15.98 -15.59 11.37
N LEU A 131 16.69 -14.66 10.71
CA LEU A 131 16.10 -13.79 9.69
C LEU A 131 15.64 -14.59 8.46
N LEU A 132 16.41 -15.61 8.03
CA LEU A 132 16.00 -16.48 6.93
C LEU A 132 14.79 -17.33 7.33
N VAL A 133 14.80 -17.90 8.54
CA VAL A 133 13.67 -18.66 9.08
C VAL A 133 12.41 -17.79 9.13
N ALA A 134 12.52 -16.57 9.65
CA ALA A 134 11.43 -15.60 9.70
C ALA A 134 10.94 -15.26 8.29
N GLY A 135 11.83 -15.10 7.32
CA GLY A 135 11.47 -14.84 5.92
C GLY A 135 10.67 -15.99 5.29
N VAL A 136 11.09 -17.24 5.52
CA VAL A 136 10.38 -18.44 5.02
C VAL A 136 9.01 -18.58 5.69
N TYR A 137 8.93 -18.42 7.01
CA TYR A 137 7.67 -18.50 7.75
C TYR A 137 6.71 -17.37 7.38
N SER A 138 7.24 -16.17 7.21
CA SER A 138 6.47 -15.02 6.73
C SER A 138 5.91 -15.27 5.32
N PHE A 139 6.71 -15.79 4.40
CA PHE A 139 6.23 -16.13 3.06
C PHE A 139 5.16 -17.21 3.09
N LEU A 140 5.33 -18.26 3.91
CA LEU A 140 4.36 -19.34 4.05
C LEU A 140 2.98 -18.79 4.51
N GLY A 141 2.97 -17.97 5.56
CA GLY A 141 1.73 -17.32 6.02
C GLY A 141 1.12 -16.38 4.98
N ALA A 142 1.96 -15.70 4.18
CA ALA A 142 1.51 -14.77 3.15
C ALA A 142 0.70 -15.43 2.04
N ILE A 143 0.98 -16.69 1.68
CA ILE A 143 0.30 -17.38 0.58
C ILE A 143 -1.21 -17.45 0.82
N GLY A 144 -1.62 -17.85 2.03
CA GLY A 144 -3.02 -17.97 2.39
C GLY A 144 -3.75 -16.64 2.41
N ILE A 145 -3.16 -15.64 3.06
CA ILE A 145 -3.69 -14.27 3.14
C ILE A 145 -3.85 -13.69 1.73
N ALA A 146 -2.84 -13.82 0.86
CA ALA A 146 -2.90 -13.34 -0.51
C ALA A 146 -4.03 -13.97 -1.32
N GLY A 147 -4.25 -15.28 -1.15
CA GLY A 147 -5.32 -15.99 -1.83
C GLY A 147 -6.71 -15.51 -1.42
N LEU A 148 -6.95 -15.38 -0.11
CA LEU A 148 -8.20 -14.85 0.43
C LEU A 148 -8.43 -13.40 0.04
N ALA A 149 -7.37 -12.58 0.05
CA ALA A 149 -7.43 -11.18 -0.37
C ALA A 149 -7.78 -11.03 -1.85
N ALA A 150 -7.18 -11.84 -2.73
CA ALA A 150 -7.51 -11.85 -4.16
C ALA A 150 -8.98 -12.24 -4.41
N ALA A 151 -9.47 -13.26 -3.70
CA ALA A 151 -10.87 -13.67 -3.76
C ALA A 151 -11.83 -12.57 -3.27
N SER A 152 -11.49 -11.93 -2.15
CA SER A 152 -12.26 -10.82 -1.57
C SER A 152 -12.30 -9.62 -2.51
N ALA A 153 -11.16 -9.24 -3.11
CA ALA A 153 -11.07 -8.14 -4.06
C ALA A 153 -11.96 -8.36 -5.29
N ARG A 154 -12.05 -9.59 -5.78
CA ARG A 154 -12.93 -9.94 -6.91
C ARG A 154 -14.41 -9.81 -6.61
N ARG A 155 -14.84 -10.15 -5.40
CA ARG A 155 -16.24 -10.10 -4.97
C ARG A 155 -16.66 -8.73 -4.47
N CYS A 156 -15.85 -8.13 -3.60
CA CYS A 156 -16.21 -6.94 -2.84
C CYS A 156 -15.46 -5.68 -3.30
N GLY A 157 -14.42 -5.83 -4.13
CA GLY A 157 -13.58 -4.74 -4.61
C GLY A 157 -12.36 -4.46 -3.74
N LEU A 158 -11.48 -3.56 -4.23
CA LEU A 158 -10.20 -3.24 -3.61
C LEU A 158 -10.34 -2.74 -2.16
N ALA A 159 -11.20 -1.75 -1.93
CA ALA A 159 -11.32 -1.11 -0.62
C ALA A 159 -11.79 -2.10 0.46
N ALA A 160 -12.81 -2.91 0.16
CA ALA A 160 -13.31 -3.91 1.10
C ALA A 160 -12.26 -4.98 1.42
N ALA A 161 -11.47 -5.40 0.43
CA ALA A 161 -10.40 -6.36 0.66
C ALA A 161 -9.28 -5.77 1.52
N LEU A 162 -8.89 -4.50 1.32
CA LEU A 162 -7.90 -3.83 2.16
C LEU A 162 -8.38 -3.68 3.61
N VAL A 163 -9.65 -3.30 3.81
CA VAL A 163 -10.26 -3.27 5.16
C VAL A 163 -10.23 -4.65 5.80
N ALA A 164 -10.57 -5.70 5.06
CA ALA A 164 -10.48 -7.07 5.57
C ALA A 164 -9.04 -7.45 5.95
N GLY A 165 -8.03 -7.03 5.19
CA GLY A 165 -6.61 -7.23 5.52
C GLY A 165 -6.20 -6.50 6.81
N ILE A 166 -6.73 -5.30 7.05
CA ILE A 166 -6.51 -4.56 8.30
C ILE A 166 -7.18 -5.28 9.47
N VAL A 167 -8.45 -5.65 9.32
CA VAL A 167 -9.16 -6.42 10.36
C VAL A 167 -8.43 -7.73 10.67
N TRP A 168 -7.91 -8.42 9.64
CA TRP A 168 -7.08 -9.61 9.82
C TRP A 168 -5.86 -9.32 10.69
N GLN A 169 -5.13 -8.24 10.39
CA GLN A 169 -3.95 -7.83 11.16
C GLN A 169 -4.32 -7.52 12.61
N VAL A 170 -5.40 -6.77 12.82
CA VAL A 170 -5.91 -6.43 14.15
C VAL A 170 -6.18 -7.70 14.96
N VAL A 171 -6.92 -8.64 14.40
CA VAL A 171 -7.26 -9.89 15.08
C VAL A 171 -6.02 -10.73 15.35
N SER A 172 -5.05 -10.73 14.42
CA SER A 172 -3.83 -11.53 14.54
C SER A 172 -2.93 -11.12 15.70
N VAL A 173 -2.98 -9.86 16.14
CA VAL A 173 -2.12 -9.34 17.23
C VAL A 173 -2.83 -9.21 18.58
N LEU A 174 -4.09 -9.64 18.69
CA LEU A 174 -4.76 -9.66 19.99
C LEU A 174 -4.11 -10.69 20.91
N PRO A 175 -3.64 -10.30 22.12
CA PRO A 175 -2.94 -11.20 23.04
C PRO A 175 -3.78 -12.43 23.40
N SER A 176 -5.06 -12.22 23.67
CA SER A 176 -6.01 -13.29 24.02
C SER A 176 -6.21 -14.32 22.90
N ILE A 177 -5.91 -13.94 21.64
CA ILE A 177 -6.05 -14.80 20.48
C ILE A 177 -4.71 -15.46 20.18
N VAL A 178 -3.65 -14.68 19.90
CA VAL A 178 -2.40 -15.25 19.38
C VAL A 178 -1.55 -15.95 20.44
N GLU A 179 -1.59 -15.48 21.71
CA GLU A 179 -0.86 -16.11 22.82
C GLU A 179 -1.80 -16.91 23.74
N GLY A 180 -3.10 -16.88 23.48
CA GLY A 180 -4.09 -17.67 24.20
C GLY A 180 -4.04 -19.17 23.83
N ASN A 181 -4.64 -20.02 24.65
CA ASN A 181 -4.67 -21.48 24.45
C ASN A 181 -5.48 -21.92 23.23
N ALA A 182 -6.39 -21.07 22.74
CA ALA A 182 -7.26 -21.36 21.59
C ALA A 182 -6.78 -20.73 20.26
N TRP A 183 -5.50 -20.34 20.14
CA TRP A 183 -4.94 -19.68 18.95
C TRP A 183 -5.15 -20.49 17.67
N TRP A 184 -5.15 -21.79 17.75
CA TRP A 184 -5.38 -22.72 16.63
C TRP A 184 -6.78 -22.58 16.00
N ALA A 185 -7.77 -22.11 16.72
CA ALA A 185 -9.12 -21.88 16.21
C ALA A 185 -9.26 -20.59 15.39
N PHE A 186 -8.25 -19.71 15.43
CA PHE A 186 -8.29 -18.41 14.76
C PHE A 186 -7.27 -18.32 13.60
N PRO A 187 -7.71 -18.49 12.34
CA PRO A 187 -6.80 -18.41 11.19
C PRO A 187 -5.93 -17.15 11.11
N PRO A 188 -6.39 -15.95 11.54
CA PRO A 188 -5.53 -14.77 11.58
C PRO A 188 -4.31 -14.91 12.49
N ALA A 189 -4.39 -15.69 13.55
CA ALA A 189 -3.29 -15.89 14.50
C ALA A 189 -2.19 -16.81 13.97
N TRP A 190 -2.49 -17.73 13.05
CA TRP A 190 -1.58 -18.78 12.63
C TRP A 190 -0.25 -18.27 12.08
N PRO A 191 -0.21 -17.28 11.13
CA PRO A 191 1.06 -16.76 10.63
C PRO A 191 1.88 -16.08 11.72
N LEU A 192 1.22 -15.33 12.61
CA LEU A 192 1.92 -14.63 13.67
C LEU A 192 2.45 -15.62 14.73
N ARG A 193 1.64 -16.61 15.14
CA ARG A 193 2.06 -17.66 16.08
C ARG A 193 3.29 -18.43 15.57
N LEU A 194 3.39 -18.67 14.26
CA LEU A 194 4.55 -19.29 13.64
C LEU A 194 5.80 -18.40 13.73
N LEU A 195 5.62 -17.07 13.69
CA LEU A 195 6.72 -16.11 13.62
C LEU A 195 7.24 -15.67 14.99
N LEU A 196 6.38 -15.57 16.03
CA LEU A 196 6.75 -15.07 17.36
C LEU A 196 7.97 -15.78 17.96
N PRO A 197 8.04 -17.12 18.00
CA PRO A 197 9.19 -17.83 18.55
C PRO A 197 10.48 -17.57 17.72
N ALA A 198 10.35 -17.51 16.38
CA ALA A 198 11.49 -17.27 15.50
C ALA A 198 12.06 -15.85 15.65
N LEU A 199 11.21 -14.87 15.91
CA LEU A 199 11.58 -13.49 16.16
C LEU A 199 11.97 -13.23 17.62
N ARG A 200 11.70 -14.18 18.52
CA ARG A 200 11.94 -14.08 19.98
C ARG A 200 11.23 -12.90 20.63
N ILE A 201 9.98 -12.68 20.25
CA ILE A 201 9.15 -11.57 20.73
C ILE A 201 7.75 -12.03 21.08
N HIS A 202 7.08 -11.24 21.93
CA HIS A 202 5.63 -11.25 22.09
C HIS A 202 4.93 -10.52 20.93
N GLN A 203 3.61 -10.65 20.83
CA GLN A 203 2.80 -9.98 19.81
C GLN A 203 2.88 -8.45 19.86
N ASN A 204 3.29 -7.87 20.99
CA ASN A 204 3.52 -6.43 21.18
C ASN A 204 4.97 -6.00 20.89
N SER A 205 5.76 -6.85 20.22
CA SER A 205 7.17 -6.63 19.90
C SER A 205 8.11 -6.53 21.11
N VAL A 206 7.65 -6.91 22.31
CA VAL A 206 8.50 -7.02 23.49
C VAL A 206 9.31 -8.32 23.37
N PRO A 207 10.64 -8.29 23.65
CA PRO A 207 11.47 -9.49 23.65
C PRO A 207 10.96 -10.55 24.62
N LEU A 208 11.00 -11.82 24.24
CA LEU A 208 10.69 -12.95 25.11
C LEU A 208 11.80 -13.10 26.18
N ASN A 209 11.37 -13.34 27.43
CA ASN A 209 12.29 -13.62 28.51
C ASN A 209 12.92 -15.02 28.35
N PRO A 210 14.15 -15.23 28.84
CA PRO A 210 14.73 -16.57 28.91
C PRO A 210 13.83 -17.50 29.75
N GLY A 211 13.35 -18.58 29.12
CA GLY A 211 12.43 -19.52 29.77
C GLY A 211 10.94 -19.32 29.44
N ASP A 212 10.62 -18.34 28.60
CA ASP A 212 9.25 -18.14 28.12
C ASP A 212 8.72 -19.41 27.41
N PRO A 213 7.49 -19.85 27.69
CA PRO A 213 6.88 -21.03 27.07
C PRO A 213 6.87 -20.96 25.54
N LEU A 214 6.75 -19.78 24.94
CA LEU A 214 6.76 -19.56 23.50
C LEU A 214 8.09 -20.00 22.85
N LEU A 215 9.21 -19.88 23.56
CA LEU A 215 10.53 -20.30 23.02
C LEU A 215 10.67 -21.82 22.94
N GLN A 216 9.90 -22.55 23.75
CA GLN A 216 9.94 -24.02 23.79
C GLN A 216 8.87 -24.66 22.90
N GLU A 217 7.97 -23.84 22.35
CA GLU A 217 6.87 -24.34 21.53
C GLU A 217 7.37 -24.82 20.15
N SER A 218 6.88 -25.98 19.74
CA SER A 218 7.19 -26.51 18.40
C SER A 218 6.52 -25.65 17.33
N PRO A 219 7.24 -25.21 16.29
CA PRO A 219 6.64 -24.45 15.19
C PRO A 219 5.76 -25.32 14.28
N VAL A 220 5.80 -26.65 14.42
CA VAL A 220 5.13 -27.59 13.50
C VAL A 220 3.61 -27.39 13.46
N PRO A 221 2.87 -27.28 14.58
CA PRO A 221 1.43 -27.07 14.51
C PRO A 221 1.04 -25.78 13.77
N ALA A 222 1.72 -24.68 14.06
CA ALA A 222 1.48 -23.42 13.39
C ALA A 222 1.83 -23.46 11.89
N ALA A 223 2.92 -24.15 11.52
CA ALA A 223 3.30 -24.34 10.13
C ALA A 223 2.27 -25.18 9.36
N VAL A 224 1.75 -26.26 9.94
CA VAL A 224 0.69 -27.08 9.34
C VAL A 224 -0.57 -26.27 9.11
N LEU A 225 -0.98 -25.45 10.07
CA LEU A 225 -2.14 -24.58 9.94
C LEU A 225 -1.91 -23.48 8.87
N CYS A 226 -0.70 -22.95 8.77
CA CYS A 226 -0.34 -22.02 7.69
C CYS A 226 -0.35 -22.71 6.32
N LEU A 227 0.06 -23.95 6.20
CA LEU A 227 -0.06 -24.74 4.97
C LEU A 227 -1.54 -24.97 4.61
N LEU A 228 -2.37 -25.32 5.57
CA LEU A 228 -3.81 -25.42 5.38
C LEU A 228 -4.40 -24.11 4.88
N LEU A 229 -4.03 -22.98 5.52
CA LEU A 229 -4.44 -21.65 5.11
C LEU A 229 -3.97 -21.32 3.68
N ALA A 230 -2.76 -21.73 3.31
CA ALA A 230 -2.22 -21.55 1.96
C ALA A 230 -3.04 -22.32 0.92
N VAL A 231 -3.42 -23.57 1.20
CA VAL A 231 -4.28 -24.38 0.32
C VAL A 231 -5.66 -23.73 0.19
N VAL A 232 -6.31 -23.37 1.30
CA VAL A 232 -7.62 -22.72 1.29
C VAL A 232 -7.57 -21.39 0.53
N GLY A 233 -6.55 -20.58 0.76
CA GLY A 233 -6.33 -19.33 0.05
C GLY A 233 -6.12 -19.53 -1.45
N ALA A 234 -5.29 -20.50 -1.84
CA ALA A 234 -5.07 -20.84 -3.26
C ALA A 234 -6.36 -21.30 -3.94
N CYS A 235 -7.12 -22.16 -3.28
CA CYS A 235 -8.44 -22.59 -3.76
C CYS A 235 -9.39 -21.40 -3.89
N ALA A 236 -9.46 -20.53 -2.90
CA ALA A 236 -10.26 -19.31 -2.95
C ALA A 236 -9.83 -18.40 -4.10
N ALA A 237 -8.52 -18.22 -4.30
CA ALA A 237 -7.97 -17.43 -5.39
C ALA A 237 -8.32 -18.00 -6.77
N ILE A 238 -8.37 -19.31 -6.95
CA ILE A 238 -8.57 -19.97 -8.24
C ILE A 238 -10.06 -20.18 -8.53
N LEU A 239 -10.87 -20.52 -7.53
CA LEU A 239 -12.25 -20.93 -7.72
C LEU A 239 -13.27 -19.79 -7.57
N THR A 240 -12.89 -18.65 -6.95
CA THR A 240 -13.85 -17.55 -6.76
C THR A 240 -14.16 -16.84 -8.06
N PRO A 241 -15.42 -16.90 -8.57
CA PRO A 241 -15.80 -16.22 -9.78
C PRO A 241 -15.80 -14.70 -9.58
N ARG A 242 -15.55 -13.97 -10.65
CA ARG A 242 -15.67 -12.52 -10.66
C ARG A 242 -17.14 -12.13 -10.61
N ARG A 243 -17.50 -11.22 -9.72
CA ARG A 243 -18.84 -10.64 -9.69
C ARG A 243 -18.99 -9.72 -10.90
N THR A 244 -19.71 -10.16 -11.92
CA THR A 244 -20.16 -9.28 -13.01
C THR A 244 -21.24 -8.38 -12.43
N ARG A 245 -20.90 -7.13 -12.10
CA ARG A 245 -21.93 -6.14 -11.79
C ARG A 245 -22.77 -5.94 -13.04
N PRO A 246 -24.10 -6.12 -13.00
CA PRO A 246 -24.93 -5.79 -14.13
C PRO A 246 -24.74 -4.31 -14.45
N LEU A 247 -24.48 -4.00 -15.72
CA LEU A 247 -24.25 -2.63 -16.24
C LEU A 247 -25.37 -1.63 -15.89
N SER A 248 -26.52 -2.12 -15.43
CA SER A 248 -27.69 -1.32 -15.09
C SER A 248 -27.49 -0.30 -13.96
N LEU A 249 -26.55 -0.52 -13.05
CA LEU A 249 -26.29 0.43 -11.94
C LEU A 249 -25.37 1.59 -12.32
N LEU A 250 -24.56 1.45 -13.36
CA LEU A 250 -23.72 2.55 -13.87
C LEU A 250 -24.47 3.45 -14.85
N ARG A 251 -25.58 2.98 -15.45
CA ARG A 251 -26.38 3.75 -16.39
C ARG A 251 -27.27 4.82 -15.70
N ARG A 252 -27.37 4.81 -14.38
CA ARG A 252 -28.18 5.79 -13.63
C ARG A 252 -27.43 7.05 -13.23
N ALA A 253 -26.13 7.12 -13.48
CA ALA A 253 -25.32 8.31 -13.23
C ALA A 253 -24.98 9.12 -14.50
N GLU A 254 -25.22 8.56 -15.67
CA GLU A 254 -25.27 9.35 -16.90
C GLU A 254 -26.71 9.83 -17.06
N THR A 255 -27.03 10.96 -16.46
CA THR A 255 -28.12 11.80 -16.96
C THR A 255 -27.92 11.88 -18.46
N PRO A 256 -28.91 11.48 -19.29
CA PRO A 256 -28.78 11.68 -20.71
C PRO A 256 -28.56 13.18 -20.91
N ALA A 257 -27.33 13.55 -21.28
CA ALA A 257 -27.15 14.84 -21.90
C ALA A 257 -28.16 14.82 -23.03
N THR A 258 -29.22 15.58 -22.86
CA THR A 258 -30.21 15.86 -23.89
C THR A 258 -29.38 16.22 -25.10
N THR A 259 -29.33 15.32 -26.06
CA THR A 259 -28.76 15.57 -27.36
C THR A 259 -29.69 16.64 -28.00
N ALA A 260 -29.47 17.87 -27.56
CA ALA A 260 -29.91 19.01 -28.34
C ALA A 260 -29.16 18.88 -29.66
N ALA A 261 -29.85 18.45 -30.69
CA ALA A 261 -29.34 18.50 -32.04
C ALA A 261 -28.65 19.85 -32.24
N PRO A 262 -27.45 19.91 -32.83
CA PRO A 262 -26.83 21.18 -33.13
C PRO A 262 -27.73 21.86 -34.19
N THR A 263 -28.60 22.74 -33.72
CA THR A 263 -29.20 23.72 -34.60
C THR A 263 -28.05 24.58 -35.07
N THR A 264 -27.66 24.42 -36.31
CA THR A 264 -26.73 25.28 -37.05
C THR A 264 -27.29 26.69 -37.11
N ALA A 265 -27.16 27.42 -35.98
CA ALA A 265 -27.20 28.84 -35.99
C ALA A 265 -25.72 29.29 -36.13
N ALA A 266 -25.38 29.78 -37.32
CA ALA A 266 -24.16 30.53 -37.58
C ALA A 266 -24.19 31.79 -36.72
N GLY A 267 -24.00 31.66 -35.42
CA GLY A 267 -23.84 32.75 -34.48
C GLY A 267 -22.37 33.16 -34.51
N THR A 268 -22.12 34.35 -34.97
CA THR A 268 -20.86 35.07 -34.83
C THR A 268 -20.34 34.92 -33.40
N TRP A 269 -19.21 34.23 -33.24
CA TRP A 269 -18.47 34.14 -31.99
C TRP A 269 -18.02 35.55 -31.58
N THR A 270 -18.81 36.26 -30.84
CA THR A 270 -18.30 37.37 -30.06
C THR A 270 -17.52 36.77 -28.88
N PRO A 271 -16.22 37.02 -28.79
CA PRO A 271 -15.48 36.57 -27.61
C PRO A 271 -16.11 37.20 -26.40
N ALA A 272 -16.76 36.38 -25.56
CA ALA A 272 -17.29 36.85 -24.30
C ALA A 272 -16.14 37.50 -23.54
N VAL A 273 -16.17 38.78 -23.34
CA VAL A 273 -15.21 39.49 -22.49
C VAL A 273 -15.41 38.94 -21.09
N ILE A 274 -14.60 37.95 -20.77
CA ILE A 274 -14.58 37.36 -19.41
C ILE A 274 -14.17 38.52 -18.49
N PRO A 275 -15.05 38.97 -17.58
CA PRO A 275 -14.69 40.03 -16.65
C PRO A 275 -13.42 39.64 -15.94
N ARG A 276 -12.38 40.44 -15.99
CA ARG A 276 -11.15 40.27 -15.23
C ARG A 276 -11.50 40.27 -13.76
N ALA A 277 -11.94 39.13 -13.24
CA ALA A 277 -12.11 38.93 -11.80
C ALA A 277 -10.77 39.18 -11.11
N ALA A 278 -10.82 39.98 -10.07
CA ALA A 278 -9.66 40.46 -9.34
C ALA A 278 -8.65 39.37 -9.02
N ALA A 279 -7.37 39.63 -9.18
CA ALA A 279 -6.27 38.71 -9.03
C ALA A 279 -6.24 37.93 -7.69
N ARG A 280 -6.89 38.44 -6.64
CA ARG A 280 -7.03 37.77 -5.33
C ARG A 280 -7.89 36.50 -5.35
N SER A 281 -8.84 36.39 -6.28
CA SER A 281 -9.73 35.21 -6.35
C SER A 281 -9.09 34.02 -7.04
N ARG A 282 -7.97 34.18 -7.77
CA ARG A 282 -7.40 33.14 -8.62
C ARG A 282 -6.65 32.06 -7.83
N LEU A 283 -5.85 32.45 -6.82
CA LEU A 283 -5.12 31.48 -5.98
C LEU A 283 -6.10 30.65 -5.13
N LEU A 284 -7.05 31.30 -4.47
CA LEU A 284 -8.09 30.59 -3.70
C LEU A 284 -8.97 29.73 -4.59
N GLY A 285 -9.28 30.18 -5.81
CA GLY A 285 -10.00 29.40 -6.81
C GLY A 285 -9.21 28.14 -7.23
N ALA A 286 -7.91 28.27 -7.47
CA ALA A 286 -7.03 27.15 -7.79
C ALA A 286 -6.94 26.15 -6.62
N VAL A 287 -6.75 26.61 -5.38
CA VAL A 287 -6.71 25.75 -4.18
C VAL A 287 -8.06 25.03 -3.98
N ARG A 288 -9.19 25.72 -4.16
CA ARG A 288 -10.53 25.09 -4.10
C ARG A 288 -10.74 24.06 -5.21
N GLY A 289 -10.25 24.33 -6.41
CA GLY A 289 -10.28 23.39 -7.54
C GLY A 289 -9.49 22.12 -7.23
N LEU A 290 -8.26 22.28 -6.72
CA LEU A 290 -7.42 21.18 -6.25
C LEU A 290 -8.08 20.38 -5.13
N HIS A 291 -8.67 21.09 -4.15
CA HIS A 291 -9.39 20.44 -3.05
C HIS A 291 -10.57 19.60 -3.54
N ARG A 292 -11.38 20.13 -4.45
CA ARG A 292 -12.49 19.37 -5.07
C ARG A 292 -12.01 18.19 -5.89
N ALA A 293 -10.94 18.33 -6.67
CA ALA A 293 -10.36 17.25 -7.44
C ALA A 293 -9.78 16.14 -6.53
N ALA A 294 -9.23 16.53 -5.39
CA ALA A 294 -8.62 15.63 -4.41
C ALA A 294 -9.61 15.04 -3.39
N LEU A 295 -10.82 15.55 -3.29
CA LEU A 295 -11.93 14.93 -2.55
C LEU A 295 -12.41 13.63 -3.21
N SER A 296 -11.46 12.88 -3.80
CA SER A 296 -11.69 11.52 -4.21
C SER A 296 -11.74 10.60 -2.97
N PRO A 297 -12.48 9.51 -3.01
CA PRO A 297 -12.61 8.62 -1.85
C PRO A 297 -11.26 8.02 -1.38
N ALA A 298 -10.23 8.01 -2.22
CA ALA A 298 -8.94 7.40 -1.89
C ALA A 298 -8.15 8.17 -0.80
N PRO A 299 -7.91 9.49 -0.87
CA PRO A 299 -7.24 10.21 0.21
C PRO A 299 -8.03 10.20 1.52
N ILE A 300 -9.37 10.27 1.45
CA ILE A 300 -10.24 10.20 2.64
C ILE A 300 -10.13 8.83 3.28
N ALA A 301 -10.14 7.75 2.48
CA ALA A 301 -9.94 6.40 2.98
C ALA A 301 -8.57 6.23 3.64
N CYS A 302 -7.50 6.78 3.06
CA CYS A 302 -6.17 6.76 3.67
C CYS A 302 -6.12 7.50 5.00
N LEU A 303 -6.76 8.66 5.11
CA LEU A 303 -6.85 9.41 6.37
C LEU A 303 -7.61 8.60 7.44
N ALA A 304 -8.76 8.05 7.07
CA ALA A 304 -9.57 7.22 7.97
C ALA A 304 -8.80 5.95 8.41
N LEU A 305 -8.05 5.32 7.50
CA LEU A 305 -7.23 4.15 7.81
C LEU A 305 -6.06 4.51 8.75
N THR A 306 -5.43 5.66 8.55
CA THR A 306 -4.36 6.14 9.44
C THR A 306 -4.90 6.41 10.84
N ALA A 307 -6.05 7.09 10.95
CA ALA A 307 -6.70 7.34 12.23
C ALA A 307 -7.11 6.03 12.92
N LEU A 308 -7.71 5.10 12.18
CA LEU A 308 -8.08 3.79 12.69
C LEU A 308 -6.86 2.99 13.16
N ALA A 309 -5.76 3.02 12.40
CA ALA A 309 -4.52 2.35 12.75
C ALA A 309 -3.93 2.93 14.05
N LEU A 310 -3.93 4.26 14.23
CA LEU A 310 -3.43 4.91 15.44
C LEU A 310 -4.30 4.55 16.67
N VAL A 311 -5.62 4.61 16.53
CA VAL A 311 -6.54 4.20 17.62
C VAL A 311 -6.33 2.74 17.99
N PHE A 312 -6.15 1.89 17.00
CA PHE A 312 -5.91 0.48 17.21
C PHE A 312 -4.54 0.21 17.87
N LEU A 313 -3.48 0.84 17.38
CA LEU A 313 -2.15 0.71 17.97
C LEU A 313 -2.13 1.20 19.41
N SER A 314 -2.89 2.26 19.73
CA SER A 314 -3.00 2.79 21.08
C SER A 314 -3.68 1.83 22.08
N ALA A 315 -4.53 0.93 21.56
CA ALA A 315 -5.18 -0.08 22.39
C ALA A 315 -4.26 -1.27 22.76
N ILE A 316 -3.15 -1.45 22.00
CA ILE A 316 -2.28 -2.63 22.14
C ILE A 316 -0.89 -2.24 22.66
N TYR A 317 -0.37 -1.09 22.21
CA TYR A 317 1.00 -0.67 22.47
C TYR A 317 1.10 0.51 23.43
N PRO A 318 2.20 0.61 24.19
CA PRO A 318 2.49 1.80 25.00
C PRO A 318 2.54 3.09 24.14
N PRO A 319 2.21 4.26 24.70
CA PRO A 319 2.15 5.53 23.96
C PRO A 319 3.42 5.87 23.16
N SER A 320 4.61 5.58 23.72
CA SER A 320 5.90 5.80 23.07
C SER A 320 6.08 4.99 21.76
N TYR A 321 5.51 3.80 21.70
CA TYR A 321 5.51 2.98 20.48
C TYR A 321 4.57 3.53 19.41
N VAL A 322 3.39 3.99 19.81
CA VAL A 322 2.40 4.61 18.91
C VAL A 322 3.00 5.85 18.26
N GLU A 323 3.70 6.65 19.04
CA GLU A 323 4.41 7.84 18.59
C GLU A 323 5.53 7.50 17.60
N GLY A 324 6.39 6.55 17.94
CA GLY A 324 7.44 6.06 17.06
C GLY A 324 6.89 5.48 15.75
N PHE A 325 5.82 4.70 15.83
CA PHE A 325 5.16 4.11 14.66
C PHE A 325 4.57 5.20 13.74
N PHE A 326 3.95 6.23 14.32
CA PHE A 326 3.48 7.36 13.55
C PHE A 326 4.61 8.11 12.85
N LEU A 327 5.64 8.50 13.58
CA LEU A 327 6.73 9.33 13.05
C LEU A 327 7.60 8.60 12.03
N PHE A 328 7.92 7.33 12.27
CA PHE A 328 8.90 6.60 11.45
C PHE A 328 8.26 5.74 10.37
N LEU A 329 6.96 5.44 10.44
CA LEU A 329 6.32 4.61 9.44
C LEU A 329 5.10 5.28 8.79
N LEU A 330 4.08 5.64 9.56
CA LEU A 330 2.84 6.18 8.99
C LEU A 330 3.06 7.52 8.30
N LEU A 331 3.83 8.40 8.89
CA LEU A 331 4.11 9.73 8.34
C LEU A 331 4.93 9.64 7.04
N PRO A 332 6.10 8.95 6.97
CA PRO A 332 6.85 8.86 5.74
C PRO A 332 6.09 8.17 4.61
N VAL A 333 5.42 7.06 4.91
CA VAL A 333 4.62 6.32 3.92
C VAL A 333 3.44 7.15 3.44
N GLY A 334 2.68 7.77 4.36
CA GLY A 334 1.54 8.62 4.04
C GLY A 334 1.93 9.85 3.22
N ALA A 335 2.97 10.57 3.66
CA ALA A 335 3.49 11.74 2.96
C ALA A 335 4.04 11.38 1.58
N GLY A 336 4.75 10.25 1.45
CA GLY A 336 5.29 9.78 0.18
C GLY A 336 4.21 9.31 -0.80
N THR A 337 3.11 8.72 -0.33
CA THR A 337 2.03 8.23 -1.18
C THR A 337 1.04 9.32 -1.60
N LEU A 338 0.93 10.42 -0.88
CA LEU A 338 -0.01 11.50 -1.16
C LEU A 338 0.11 12.06 -2.59
N PRO A 339 1.30 12.43 -3.12
CA PRO A 339 1.45 12.88 -4.49
C PRO A 339 1.13 11.80 -5.52
N VAL A 340 1.48 10.55 -5.23
CA VAL A 340 1.21 9.41 -6.12
C VAL A 340 -0.29 9.18 -6.29
N MET A 341 -1.10 9.43 -5.27
CA MET A 341 -2.56 9.30 -5.32
C MET A 341 -3.23 10.48 -6.03
N VAL A 342 -2.72 11.69 -5.81
CA VAL A 342 -3.36 12.91 -6.29
C VAL A 342 -2.94 13.26 -7.71
N TRP A 343 -1.69 13.07 -8.06
CA TRP A 343 -1.15 13.47 -9.36
C TRP A 343 -1.86 12.85 -10.57
N PRO A 344 -2.21 11.56 -10.59
CA PRO A 344 -2.95 10.97 -11.72
C PRO A 344 -4.32 11.60 -11.97
N LEU A 345 -4.92 12.21 -10.94
CA LEU A 345 -6.19 12.94 -11.06
C LEU A 345 -6.00 14.34 -11.64
N LEU A 346 -4.85 14.96 -11.35
CA LEU A 346 -4.53 16.33 -11.77
C LEU A 346 -3.82 16.38 -13.11
N ALA A 347 -2.99 15.38 -13.43
CA ALA A 347 -2.14 15.35 -14.62
C ALA A 347 -2.86 15.67 -15.95
N PRO A 348 -4.09 15.15 -16.22
CA PRO A 348 -4.78 15.45 -17.47
C PRO A 348 -5.18 16.92 -17.63
N SER A 349 -5.51 17.61 -16.53
CA SER A 349 -5.96 19.00 -16.53
C SER A 349 -4.83 19.99 -16.22
N TRP A 350 -3.66 19.49 -15.79
CA TRP A 350 -2.55 20.31 -15.33
C TRP A 350 -2.04 21.32 -16.37
N PRO A 351 -1.84 20.99 -17.66
CA PRO A 351 -1.40 21.95 -18.68
C PRO A 351 -2.37 23.13 -18.82
N LEU A 352 -3.69 22.87 -18.80
CA LEU A 352 -4.70 23.93 -18.87
C LEU A 352 -4.65 24.81 -17.63
N SER A 353 -4.57 24.19 -16.44
CA SER A 353 -4.47 24.93 -15.18
C SER A 353 -3.22 25.81 -15.13
N TYR A 354 -2.09 25.33 -15.69
CA TYR A 354 -0.84 26.09 -15.75
C TYR A 354 -0.92 27.28 -16.69
N ILE A 355 -1.57 27.13 -17.86
CA ILE A 355 -1.77 28.19 -18.83
C ILE A 355 -2.71 29.25 -18.28
N GLU A 356 -3.81 28.84 -17.62
CA GLU A 356 -4.79 29.78 -17.04
C GLU A 356 -4.30 30.49 -15.79
N SER A 357 -3.44 29.83 -14.99
CA SER A 357 -2.96 30.38 -13.72
C SER A 357 -1.49 30.10 -13.49
N ARG A 358 -0.65 31.12 -13.58
CA ARG A 358 0.77 31.05 -13.18
C ARG A 358 0.97 30.66 -11.71
N TYR A 359 -0.09 30.71 -10.90
CA TYR A 359 -0.09 30.34 -9.48
C TYR A 359 -0.36 28.85 -9.22
N SER A 360 -0.62 28.05 -10.25
CA SER A 360 -0.93 26.62 -10.10
C SER A 360 0.12 25.83 -9.30
N PRO A 361 1.44 26.00 -9.51
CA PRO A 361 2.45 25.31 -8.71
C PRO A 361 2.42 25.71 -7.22
N ILE A 362 2.27 26.99 -6.96
CA ILE A 362 2.18 27.53 -5.58
C ILE A 362 0.91 27.03 -4.91
N ALA A 363 -0.22 27.02 -5.64
CA ALA A 363 -1.48 26.48 -5.14
C ALA A 363 -1.37 24.99 -4.80
N LEU A 364 -0.66 24.20 -5.61
CA LEU A 364 -0.40 22.79 -5.36
C LEU A 364 0.44 22.60 -4.09
N LEU A 365 1.54 23.35 -3.95
CA LEU A 365 2.40 23.25 -2.77
C LEU A 365 1.66 23.67 -1.50
N LEU A 366 0.88 24.77 -1.54
CA LEU A 366 0.06 25.20 -0.41
C LEU A 366 -1.01 24.18 -0.04
N TRP A 367 -1.64 23.57 -1.04
CA TRP A 367 -2.62 22.52 -0.81
C TRP A 367 -1.98 21.27 -0.17
N LEU A 368 -0.82 20.81 -0.68
CA LEU A 368 -0.07 19.70 -0.11
C LEU A 368 0.36 20.00 1.34
N PHE A 369 0.89 21.20 1.58
CA PHE A 369 1.28 21.64 2.92
C PHE A 369 0.08 21.63 3.88
N GLY A 370 -1.04 22.24 3.48
CA GLY A 370 -2.27 22.28 4.28
C GLY A 370 -2.80 20.87 4.58
N THR A 371 -2.70 19.93 3.62
CA THR A 371 -3.11 18.54 3.81
C THR A 371 -2.20 17.84 4.83
N VAL A 372 -0.88 18.02 4.74
CA VAL A 372 0.08 17.47 5.71
C VAL A 372 -0.18 18.04 7.11
N VAL A 373 -0.42 19.35 7.24
CA VAL A 373 -0.75 19.98 8.53
C VAL A 373 -2.01 19.37 9.13
N ILE A 374 -3.06 19.21 8.34
CA ILE A 374 -4.33 18.61 8.81
C ILE A 374 -4.11 17.17 9.27
N VAL A 375 -3.39 16.37 8.49
CA VAL A 375 -3.11 14.95 8.82
C VAL A 375 -2.27 14.86 10.10
N CYS A 376 -1.18 15.62 10.20
CA CYS A 376 -0.32 15.61 11.40
C CYS A 376 -1.06 16.11 12.65
N SER A 377 -1.90 17.15 12.52
CA SER A 377 -2.71 17.64 13.64
C SER A 377 -3.75 16.61 14.10
N ALA A 378 -4.44 15.95 13.15
CA ALA A 378 -5.38 14.89 13.47
C ALA A 378 -4.68 13.67 14.12
N ALA A 379 -3.50 13.31 13.64
CA ALA A 379 -2.70 12.24 14.22
C ALA A 379 -2.20 12.58 15.63
N SER A 380 -1.71 13.82 15.85
CA SER A 380 -1.31 14.31 17.17
C SER A 380 -2.48 14.31 18.15
N PHE A 381 -3.67 14.72 17.70
CA PHE A 381 -4.88 14.63 18.50
C PHE A 381 -5.24 13.19 18.86
N ALA A 382 -5.17 12.27 17.89
CA ALA A 382 -5.40 10.84 18.14
C ALA A 382 -4.39 10.25 19.13
N MET A 383 -3.12 10.67 19.07
CA MET A 383 -2.08 10.27 20.02
C MET A 383 -2.38 10.78 21.45
N VAL A 384 -2.85 12.01 21.59
CA VAL A 384 -3.27 12.55 22.89
C VAL A 384 -4.44 11.76 23.46
N CYS A 385 -5.42 11.44 22.62
CA CYS A 385 -6.55 10.56 23.02
C CYS A 385 -6.08 9.16 23.47
N SER A 386 -4.94 8.71 22.97
CA SER A 386 -4.35 7.39 23.30
C SER A 386 -3.39 7.41 24.50
N GLY A 387 -3.28 8.54 25.20
CA GLY A 387 -2.49 8.66 26.43
C GLY A 387 -1.09 9.28 26.25
N VAL A 388 -0.73 9.75 25.07
CA VAL A 388 0.47 10.57 24.88
C VAL A 388 0.25 11.94 25.52
N SER A 389 1.24 12.49 26.22
CA SER A 389 1.09 13.81 26.83
C SER A 389 0.86 14.90 25.77
N ALA A 390 -0.07 15.81 26.03
CA ALA A 390 -0.39 16.90 25.09
C ALA A 390 0.82 17.79 24.79
N THR A 391 1.71 17.96 25.76
CA THR A 391 2.96 18.72 25.57
C THR A 391 3.92 18.00 24.62
N ALA A 392 4.11 16.69 24.75
CA ALA A 392 4.92 15.90 23.84
C ALA A 392 4.35 15.91 22.39
N ALA A 393 3.06 15.71 22.25
CA ALA A 393 2.40 15.77 20.95
C ALA A 393 2.53 17.16 20.31
N ALA A 394 2.39 18.25 21.08
CA ALA A 394 2.53 19.61 20.59
C ALA A 394 3.97 19.98 20.18
N THR A 395 4.97 19.53 20.92
CA THR A 395 6.40 19.78 20.59
C THR A 395 6.85 19.02 19.34
N GLN A 396 6.27 17.86 19.06
CA GLN A 396 6.61 17.06 17.88
C GLN A 396 5.86 17.47 16.62
N LEU A 397 4.72 18.12 16.74
CA LEU A 397 3.89 18.53 15.60
C LEU A 397 4.66 19.34 14.55
N PRO A 398 5.47 20.36 14.88
CA PRO A 398 6.24 21.11 13.89
C PRO A 398 7.25 20.24 13.14
N LEU A 399 7.92 19.32 13.84
CA LEU A 399 8.86 18.37 13.25
C LEU A 399 8.13 17.43 12.30
N ALA A 400 7.01 16.84 12.73
CA ALA A 400 6.20 15.95 11.92
C ALA A 400 5.70 16.65 10.65
N VAL A 401 5.21 17.90 10.76
CA VAL A 401 4.78 18.68 9.60
C VAL A 401 5.95 19.00 8.67
N GLY A 402 7.10 19.40 9.20
CA GLY A 402 8.29 19.72 8.41
C GLY A 402 8.81 18.51 7.64
N VAL A 403 9.00 17.38 8.33
CA VAL A 403 9.46 16.11 7.73
C VAL A 403 8.44 15.58 6.74
N GLY A 404 7.16 15.54 7.11
CA GLY A 404 6.09 15.08 6.23
C GLY A 404 5.98 15.91 4.96
N PHE A 405 6.08 17.23 5.05
CA PHE A 405 6.07 18.12 3.88
C PHE A 405 7.30 17.91 2.99
N ALA A 406 8.49 17.82 3.58
CA ALA A 406 9.72 17.54 2.82
C ALA A 406 9.62 16.23 2.02
N ILE A 407 9.16 15.16 2.66
CA ILE A 407 8.95 13.86 1.99
C ILE A 407 7.91 13.97 0.87
N THR A 408 6.82 14.71 1.11
CA THR A 408 5.75 14.95 0.10
C THR A 408 6.32 15.67 -1.13
N VAL A 409 7.14 16.71 -0.93
CA VAL A 409 7.78 17.45 -2.04
C VAL A 409 8.74 16.56 -2.81
N VAL A 410 9.61 15.81 -2.13
CA VAL A 410 10.53 14.87 -2.77
C VAL A 410 9.77 13.81 -3.56
N SER A 411 8.71 13.24 -3.00
CA SER A 411 7.85 12.27 -3.69
C SER A 411 7.18 12.87 -4.92
N LEU A 412 6.70 14.13 -4.86
CA LEU A 412 6.14 14.84 -6.01
C LEU A 412 7.18 15.01 -7.12
N VAL A 413 8.41 15.40 -6.78
CA VAL A 413 9.51 15.55 -7.75
C VAL A 413 9.80 14.20 -8.43
N ILE A 414 9.86 13.11 -7.66
CA ILE A 414 10.08 11.76 -8.19
C ILE A 414 8.95 11.37 -9.16
N VAL A 415 7.69 11.59 -8.78
CA VAL A 415 6.52 11.30 -9.64
C VAL A 415 6.58 12.09 -10.94
N LEU A 416 6.95 13.36 -10.89
CA LEU A 416 7.11 14.22 -12.07
C LEU A 416 8.25 13.73 -12.96
N LEU A 417 9.40 13.39 -12.41
CA LEU A 417 10.56 12.85 -13.16
C LEU A 417 10.21 11.52 -13.83
N LEU A 418 9.57 10.62 -13.12
CA LEU A 418 9.11 9.34 -13.68
C LEU A 418 8.07 9.56 -14.80
N GLY A 419 7.19 10.54 -14.64
CA GLY A 419 6.25 10.96 -15.68
C GLY A 419 6.95 11.45 -16.96
N ILE A 420 7.96 12.31 -16.81
CA ILE A 420 8.78 12.81 -17.94
C ILE A 420 9.55 11.66 -18.59
N LEU A 421 10.21 10.80 -17.81
CA LEU A 421 10.96 9.66 -18.34
C LEU A 421 10.06 8.67 -19.08
N SER A 422 8.87 8.42 -18.59
CA SER A 422 7.89 7.55 -19.26
C SER A 422 7.40 8.16 -20.59
N ALA A 423 7.18 9.47 -20.64
CA ALA A 423 6.81 10.18 -21.85
C ALA A 423 7.96 10.17 -22.91
N LEU A 424 9.21 10.37 -22.48
CA LEU A 424 10.38 10.26 -23.32
C LEU A 424 10.56 8.83 -23.87
N ALA A 425 10.44 7.82 -23.02
CA ALA A 425 10.52 6.42 -23.44
C ALA A 425 9.42 6.05 -24.46
N PHE A 426 8.21 6.60 -24.28
CA PHE A 426 7.11 6.42 -25.23
C PHE A 426 7.40 7.08 -26.59
N THR A 427 7.94 8.31 -26.59
CA THR A 427 8.30 9.02 -27.83
C THR A 427 9.42 8.31 -28.59
N ILE A 428 10.45 7.82 -27.88
CA ILE A 428 11.54 7.04 -28.48
C ILE A 428 10.99 5.75 -29.13
N ARG A 429 10.18 4.99 -28.40
CA ARG A 429 9.56 3.76 -28.94
C ARG A 429 8.68 4.02 -30.14
N ARG A 430 7.94 5.11 -30.15
CA ARG A 430 7.10 5.51 -31.28
C ARG A 430 7.95 5.87 -32.48
N HIS A 431 9.07 6.56 -32.30
CA HIS A 431 10.01 6.90 -33.35
C HIS A 431 10.66 5.64 -33.95
N ASP A 432 11.03 4.66 -33.11
CA ASP A 432 11.61 3.39 -33.57
C ASP A 432 10.59 2.53 -34.33
N SER A 433 9.32 2.52 -33.90
CA SER A 433 8.25 1.81 -34.62
C SER A 433 7.93 2.42 -35.98
N LEU A 434 8.10 3.74 -36.14
CA LEU A 434 7.94 4.44 -37.44
C LEU A 434 9.13 4.21 -38.37
N ARG A 435 10.34 4.01 -37.82
CA ARG A 435 11.54 3.70 -38.59
C ARG A 435 11.60 2.25 -39.05
N ASN A 436 10.98 1.32 -38.35
CA ASN A 436 11.06 -0.11 -38.65
C ASN A 436 9.67 -0.77 -38.63
N PRO A 437 8.81 -0.52 -39.63
CA PRO A 437 7.42 -1.00 -39.65
C PRO A 437 7.27 -2.53 -39.87
N ARG A 438 8.37 -3.29 -39.95
CA ARG A 438 8.39 -4.74 -40.25
C ARG A 438 8.83 -5.65 -39.07
N ARG A 439 8.78 -5.18 -37.84
CA ARG A 439 8.96 -6.07 -36.65
C ARG A 439 7.70 -6.29 -35.86
#